data_848de5fc8935913514d34ef3e499e6e4
#
_entry.id   848de5fc8935913514d34ef3e499e6e4
#
_cell.length_a   1.000
_cell.length_b   1.000
_cell.length_c   1.000
_cell.angle_alpha   90.00
_cell.angle_beta   90.00
_cell.angle_gamma   90.00
#
_symmetry.space_group_name_H-M   'P 1'
#
loop_
_entity.id
_entity.type
_entity.pdbx_description
1 polymer ?
#
loop_
_entity_poly.entity_id
_entity_poly.type
_entity_poly.pdbx_seq_one_letter_code
_entity_poly.pdbx_strand_id
1 'polypeptide(L)'
;MDRAKVVSVSDVLIEERSKVHDTCSKAVLHQVPESETSLFSVNPGEKLAPHRHTRTWDLFFVVSGSGEIRYRGEDGDGTIQMPVRAFCAMPPGYEHEVCNLSATESFNFILIHAPWQGYDFVRNLAETSSPHQPSR
;
A
#
# COMPACT_ATOMS: atom_id res chain seq x y z
N MET A 1 1.45 -29.38 -2.72
CA MET A 1 2.77 -28.75 -2.48
C MET A 1 2.93 -27.53 -3.36
N ASP A 2 3.33 -26.45 -2.72
CA ASP A 2 3.56 -25.18 -3.43
C ASP A 2 4.83 -25.26 -4.26
N ARG A 3 4.81 -24.61 -5.38
CA ARG A 3 5.97 -24.53 -6.26
C ARG A 3 6.55 -23.13 -6.21
N ALA A 4 7.85 -23.05 -6.41
CA ALA A 4 8.48 -21.77 -6.68
C ALA A 4 7.86 -21.16 -7.93
N LYS A 5 7.70 -19.86 -7.92
CA LYS A 5 7.16 -19.13 -9.08
C LYS A 5 7.92 -17.85 -9.30
N VAL A 6 7.87 -17.36 -10.52
CA VAL A 6 8.47 -16.10 -10.91
C VAL A 6 7.37 -15.22 -11.50
N VAL A 7 7.35 -13.96 -11.07
CA VAL A 7 6.45 -12.96 -11.61
C VAL A 7 7.29 -11.80 -12.11
N SER A 8 7.12 -11.44 -13.35
CA SER A 8 7.76 -10.23 -13.89
C SER A 8 6.90 -9.03 -13.52
N VAL A 9 7.42 -8.18 -12.66
CA VAL A 9 6.69 -7.00 -12.19
C VAL A 9 6.37 -6.06 -13.34
N SER A 10 7.28 -5.95 -14.30
CA SER A 10 7.04 -5.13 -15.49
C SER A 10 5.83 -5.61 -16.29
N ASP A 11 5.68 -6.91 -16.41
CA ASP A 11 4.53 -7.47 -17.12
C ASP A 11 3.23 -7.21 -16.37
N VAL A 12 3.27 -7.31 -15.03
CA VAL A 12 2.10 -7.02 -14.21
C VAL A 12 1.68 -5.55 -14.35
N LEU A 13 2.63 -4.65 -14.47
CA LEU A 13 2.32 -3.23 -14.69
C LEU A 13 1.61 -2.98 -16.02
N ILE A 14 1.86 -3.80 -17.01
CA ILE A 14 1.23 -3.69 -18.32
C ILE A 14 -0.16 -4.33 -18.32
N GLU A 15 -0.32 -5.40 -17.58
CA GLU A 15 -1.56 -6.15 -17.52
C GLU A 15 -2.67 -5.38 -16.78
N GLU A 16 -3.89 -5.79 -17.05
CA GLU A 16 -5.05 -5.26 -16.36
C GLU A 16 -5.02 -5.68 -14.90
N ARG A 17 -5.24 -4.74 -14.00
CA ARG A 17 -5.23 -4.95 -12.56
C ARG A 17 -6.57 -4.59 -11.96
N SER A 18 -6.89 -5.25 -10.85
CA SER A 18 -8.10 -4.91 -10.11
C SER A 18 -7.98 -3.54 -9.48
N LYS A 19 -9.00 -2.72 -9.63
CA LYS A 19 -9.07 -1.46 -8.92
C LYS A 19 -9.38 -1.72 -7.46
N VAL A 20 -8.65 -1.09 -6.58
CA VAL A 20 -8.95 -1.10 -5.15
C VAL A 20 -10.02 -0.05 -4.86
N HIS A 21 -9.84 1.12 -5.44
CA HIS A 21 -10.81 2.20 -5.48
C HIS A 21 -10.38 3.16 -6.58
N ASP A 22 -11.05 4.29 -6.71
CA ASP A 22 -10.84 5.19 -7.86
C ASP A 22 -9.42 5.74 -8.00
N THR A 23 -8.64 5.75 -6.93
CA THR A 23 -7.33 6.38 -6.90
C THR A 23 -6.17 5.42 -7.11
N CYS A 24 -6.39 4.12 -6.95
CA CYS A 24 -5.31 3.16 -7.10
C CYS A 24 -5.80 1.80 -7.56
N SER A 25 -4.87 1.01 -8.06
CA SER A 25 -5.13 -0.38 -8.43
C SER A 25 -4.13 -1.29 -7.75
N LYS A 26 -4.48 -2.58 -7.67
CA LYS A 26 -3.74 -3.59 -6.94
C LYS A 26 -3.72 -4.88 -7.72
N ALA A 27 -2.59 -5.56 -7.73
CA ALA A 27 -2.46 -6.92 -8.24
C ALA A 27 -1.78 -7.77 -7.18
N VAL A 28 -2.43 -8.83 -6.73
CA VAL A 28 -1.86 -9.74 -5.75
C VAL A 28 -0.86 -10.65 -6.45
N LEU A 29 0.37 -10.68 -5.96
CA LEU A 29 1.44 -11.52 -6.50
C LEU A 29 1.57 -12.83 -5.74
N HIS A 30 1.35 -12.80 -4.43
CA HIS A 30 1.46 -13.97 -3.58
C HIS A 30 0.72 -13.75 -2.27
N GLN A 31 0.10 -14.80 -1.76
CA GLN A 31 -0.65 -14.68 -0.51
C GLN A 31 -0.59 -15.99 0.26
N VAL A 32 -0.18 -15.90 1.50
CA VAL A 32 -0.16 -16.98 2.49
C VAL A 32 -0.57 -16.37 3.82
N PRO A 33 -0.84 -17.17 4.87
CA PRO A 33 -1.21 -16.57 6.16
C PRO A 33 -0.16 -15.60 6.71
N GLU A 34 1.12 -15.84 6.43
CA GLU A 34 2.21 -15.02 6.91
C GLU A 34 2.35 -13.69 6.19
N SER A 35 1.92 -13.61 4.93
CA SER A 35 2.06 -12.37 4.18
C SER A 35 1.20 -12.33 2.92
N GLU A 36 0.83 -11.12 2.53
CA GLU A 36 0.31 -10.86 1.19
C GLU A 36 1.26 -9.88 0.50
N THR A 37 1.73 -10.25 -0.68
CA THR A 37 2.58 -9.40 -1.50
C THR A 37 1.80 -8.95 -2.71
N SER A 38 1.72 -7.64 -2.92
CA SER A 38 0.95 -7.07 -4.01
C SER A 38 1.70 -5.94 -4.69
N LEU A 39 1.38 -5.71 -5.94
CA LEU A 39 1.82 -4.53 -6.66
C LEU A 39 0.70 -3.51 -6.61
N PHE A 40 1.00 -2.31 -6.14
CA PHE A 40 0.07 -1.19 -6.09
C PHE A 40 0.50 -0.13 -7.09
N SER A 41 -0.50 0.55 -7.63
CA SER A 41 -0.27 1.70 -8.52
C SER A 41 -1.22 2.81 -8.10
N VAL A 42 -0.66 3.92 -7.64
CA VAL A 42 -1.43 5.10 -7.25
C VAL A 42 -1.41 6.07 -8.41
N ASN A 43 -2.58 6.52 -8.83
CA ASN A 43 -2.72 7.41 -9.97
C ASN A 43 -2.05 8.76 -9.74
N PRO A 44 -1.64 9.47 -10.80
CA PRO A 44 -1.04 10.79 -10.66
C PRO A 44 -1.92 11.72 -9.84
N GLY A 45 -1.32 12.42 -8.88
CA GLY A 45 -2.01 13.39 -8.03
C GLY A 45 -2.93 12.79 -6.98
N GLU A 46 -3.04 11.47 -6.91
CA GLU A 46 -3.97 10.80 -6.01
C GLU A 46 -3.25 10.22 -4.80
N LYS A 47 -4.02 9.64 -3.89
CA LYS A 47 -3.47 9.05 -2.68
C LYS A 47 -4.33 7.90 -2.17
N LEU A 48 -3.72 7.05 -1.37
CA LEU A 48 -4.43 6.12 -0.52
C LEU A 48 -4.75 6.85 0.77
N ALA A 49 -6.04 6.93 1.11
CA ALA A 49 -6.50 7.69 2.26
C ALA A 49 -5.89 7.17 3.57
N PRO A 50 -5.80 8.04 4.58
CA PRO A 50 -5.21 7.63 5.86
C PRO A 50 -5.92 6.42 6.46
N HIS A 51 -5.12 5.46 6.91
CA HIS A 51 -5.62 4.24 7.52
C HIS A 51 -4.50 3.63 8.38
N ARG A 52 -4.87 2.66 9.20
CA ARG A 52 -3.90 1.89 9.98
C ARG A 52 -4.32 0.43 10.04
N HIS A 53 -3.39 -0.41 10.44
CA HIS A 53 -3.64 -1.82 10.71
C HIS A 53 -3.29 -2.09 12.17
N THR A 54 -4.02 -2.97 12.84
CA THR A 54 -3.79 -3.20 14.28
C THR A 54 -2.67 -4.20 14.54
N ARG A 55 -2.39 -5.09 13.61
CA ARG A 55 -1.40 -6.16 13.79
C ARG A 55 -0.40 -6.27 12.66
N THR A 56 -0.74 -5.74 11.52
CA THR A 56 -0.01 -5.99 10.27
C THR A 56 0.98 -4.87 10.00
N TRP A 57 2.19 -5.26 9.65
CA TRP A 57 3.19 -4.35 9.11
C TRP A 57 2.91 -4.12 7.63
N ASP A 58 3.16 -2.92 7.16
CA ASP A 58 3.20 -2.60 5.75
C ASP A 58 4.65 -2.39 5.35
N LEU A 59 5.13 -3.21 4.41
CA LEU A 59 6.50 -3.12 3.90
C LEU A 59 6.42 -2.67 2.45
N PHE A 60 6.93 -1.48 2.17
CA PHE A 60 6.86 -0.87 0.85
C PHE A 60 8.19 -0.92 0.14
N PHE A 61 8.19 -1.21 -1.14
CA PHE A 61 9.37 -1.09 -1.97
C PHE A 61 8.98 -0.45 -3.30
N VAL A 62 9.58 0.71 -3.62
CA VAL A 62 9.20 1.48 -4.79
C VAL A 62 9.79 0.88 -6.05
N VAL A 63 8.93 0.59 -7.03
CA VAL A 63 9.32 0.03 -8.32
C VAL A 63 9.56 1.13 -9.34
N SER A 64 8.64 2.08 -9.44
CA SER A 64 8.76 3.18 -10.40
C SER A 64 7.91 4.37 -9.93
N GLY A 65 8.28 5.54 -10.41
CA GLY A 65 7.69 6.77 -9.91
C GLY A 65 8.25 7.11 -8.54
N SER A 66 7.63 8.07 -7.89
CA SER A 66 8.00 8.46 -6.53
C SER A 66 6.77 8.98 -5.81
N GLY A 67 6.82 8.95 -4.50
CA GLY A 67 5.73 9.44 -3.67
C GLY A 67 6.21 9.78 -2.29
N GLU A 68 5.25 9.97 -1.39
CA GLU A 68 5.59 10.16 0.02
C GLU A 68 4.55 9.45 0.87
N ILE A 69 4.97 9.04 2.05
CA ILE A 69 4.09 8.46 3.05
C ILE A 69 4.02 9.42 4.22
N ARG A 70 2.82 9.84 4.57
CA ARG A 70 2.60 10.68 5.74
C ARG A 70 2.05 9.80 6.83
N TYR A 71 2.66 9.87 8.02
CA TYR A 71 2.30 8.96 9.09
C TYR A 71 2.09 9.68 10.41
N ARG A 72 1.31 9.04 11.27
CA ARG A 72 1.03 9.51 12.62
C ARG A 72 1.01 8.31 13.56
N GLY A 73 1.81 8.35 14.59
CA GLY A 73 1.91 7.27 15.56
C GLY A 73 2.23 7.77 16.95
N GLU A 74 2.40 6.83 17.87
CA GLU A 74 2.71 7.16 19.26
C GLU A 74 3.97 8.00 19.39
N ASP A 75 4.95 7.72 18.56
CA ASP A 75 6.25 8.40 18.62
C ASP A 75 6.28 9.70 17.86
N GLY A 76 5.14 10.12 17.31
CA GLY A 76 5.03 11.37 16.59
C GLY A 76 4.57 11.20 15.15
N ASP A 77 4.52 12.30 14.45
CA ASP A 77 4.08 12.38 13.07
C ASP A 77 5.25 12.68 12.17
N GLY A 78 5.16 12.28 10.91
CA GLY A 78 6.21 12.59 9.97
C GLY A 78 5.82 12.30 8.54
N THR A 79 6.77 12.60 7.65
CA THR A 79 6.64 12.36 6.23
C THR A 79 7.90 11.68 5.74
N ILE A 80 7.73 10.60 5.00
CA ILE A 80 8.82 9.82 4.44
C ILE A 80 8.79 9.99 2.93
N GLN A 81 9.90 10.43 2.35
CA GLN A 81 10.03 10.51 0.90
C GLN A 81 10.34 9.12 0.36
N MET A 82 9.65 8.74 -0.70
CA MET A 82 9.75 7.40 -1.28
C MET A 82 10.18 7.49 -2.74
N PRO A 83 11.48 7.71 -2.99
CA PRO A 83 12.00 7.64 -4.37
C PRO A 83 12.09 6.19 -4.85
N VAL A 84 12.39 6.02 -6.13
CA VAL A 84 12.63 4.70 -6.71
C VAL A 84 13.62 3.91 -5.85
N ARG A 85 13.29 2.65 -5.57
CA ARG A 85 14.07 1.70 -4.78
C ARG A 85 14.09 1.99 -3.28
N ALA A 86 13.33 2.99 -2.81
CA ALA A 86 13.18 3.19 -1.38
C ALA A 86 12.39 2.04 -0.77
N PHE A 87 12.75 1.70 0.46
CA PHE A 87 12.04 0.70 1.26
C PHE A 87 11.56 1.37 2.55
N CYS A 88 10.32 1.08 2.94
CA CYS A 88 9.76 1.59 4.18
C CYS A 88 9.05 0.47 4.91
N ALA A 89 9.30 0.33 6.20
CA ALA A 89 8.55 -0.56 7.07
C ALA A 89 7.66 0.28 7.98
N MET A 90 6.35 0.19 7.79
CA MET A 90 5.37 0.93 8.59
C MET A 90 4.79 -0.01 9.63
N PRO A 91 5.01 0.29 10.93
CA PRO A 91 4.54 -0.60 12.00
C PRO A 91 3.02 -0.62 12.13
N PRO A 92 2.47 -1.67 12.74
CA PRO A 92 1.07 -1.66 13.14
C PRO A 92 0.76 -0.48 14.05
N GLY A 93 -0.45 0.02 13.98
CA GLY A 93 -0.90 1.12 14.82
C GLY A 93 -0.61 2.51 14.29
N TYR A 94 0.31 2.63 13.35
CA TYR A 94 0.61 3.92 12.74
C TYR A 94 -0.42 4.21 11.65
N GLU A 95 -1.12 5.34 11.78
CA GLU A 95 -1.96 5.83 10.70
C GLU A 95 -1.06 6.38 9.60
N HIS A 96 -1.33 6.02 8.37
CA HIS A 96 -0.52 6.48 7.25
C HIS A 96 -1.34 6.67 6.00
N GLU A 97 -0.91 7.59 5.16
CA GLU A 97 -1.45 7.79 3.83
C GLU A 97 -0.30 7.79 2.82
N VAL A 98 -0.58 7.27 1.64
CA VAL A 98 0.41 7.15 0.57
C VAL A 98 0.02 8.13 -0.52
N CYS A 99 0.91 9.06 -0.82
CA CYS A 99 0.61 10.16 -1.74
C CYS A 99 1.48 10.10 -2.99
N ASN A 100 0.86 10.24 -4.14
CA ASN A 100 1.57 10.45 -5.39
C ASN A 100 1.49 11.93 -5.73
N LEU A 101 2.62 12.62 -5.66
CA LEU A 101 2.69 14.05 -5.90
C LEU A 101 2.94 14.41 -7.36
N SER A 102 3.21 13.43 -8.21
CA SER A 102 3.39 13.68 -9.64
C SER A 102 2.04 13.96 -10.30
N ALA A 103 2.04 14.93 -11.20
CA ALA A 103 0.85 15.22 -12.00
C ALA A 103 0.71 14.30 -13.21
N THR A 104 1.75 13.55 -13.56
CA THR A 104 1.80 12.81 -14.83
C THR A 104 2.12 11.33 -14.70
N GLU A 105 2.84 10.93 -13.65
CA GLU A 105 3.32 9.54 -13.53
C GLU A 105 2.65 8.81 -12.39
N SER A 106 2.37 7.53 -12.59
CA SER A 106 1.88 6.66 -11.53
C SER A 106 3.00 6.35 -10.54
N PHE A 107 2.61 6.14 -9.29
CA PHE A 107 3.52 5.70 -8.24
C PHE A 107 3.29 4.22 -8.00
N ASN A 108 4.26 3.40 -8.39
CA ASN A 108 4.14 1.95 -8.37
C ASN A 108 5.08 1.36 -7.32
N PHE A 109 4.53 0.52 -6.45
CA PHE A 109 5.32 -0.08 -5.39
C PHE A 109 4.82 -1.47 -5.05
N ILE A 110 5.74 -2.29 -4.57
CA ILE A 110 5.41 -3.57 -3.94
C ILE A 110 5.04 -3.28 -2.51
N LEU A 111 3.93 -3.85 -2.07
CA LEU A 111 3.47 -3.73 -0.69
C LEU A 111 3.29 -5.13 -0.12
N ILE A 112 3.97 -5.40 0.99
CA ILE A 112 3.85 -6.65 1.71
C ILE A 112 3.13 -6.37 3.01
N HIS A 113 2.00 -7.06 3.22
CA HIS A 113 1.28 -7.06 4.48
C HIS A 113 1.70 -8.30 5.26
N ALA A 114 2.26 -8.11 6.46
CA ALA A 114 2.75 -9.23 7.26
C ALA A 114 2.51 -8.98 8.76
N PRO A 115 1.81 -9.88 9.45
CA PRO A 115 1.13 -11.05 8.91
C PRO A 115 -0.11 -10.67 8.11
N TRP A 116 -0.49 -11.51 7.17
CA TRP A 116 -1.74 -11.32 6.43
C TRP A 116 -2.92 -11.85 7.23
N GLN A 117 -2.75 -12.97 7.90
CA GLN A 117 -3.78 -13.51 8.77
C GLN A 117 -4.11 -12.51 9.86
N GLY A 118 -5.40 -12.17 10.00
CA GLY A 118 -5.85 -11.16 10.94
C GLY A 118 -5.67 -9.74 10.46
N TYR A 119 -5.40 -9.56 9.16
CA TYR A 119 -5.32 -8.22 8.57
C TYR A 119 -6.62 -7.45 8.77
N ASP A 120 -6.49 -6.18 9.12
CA ASP A 120 -7.62 -5.28 9.19
C ASP A 120 -7.26 -3.94 8.58
N PHE A 121 -8.26 -3.16 8.28
CA PHE A 121 -8.12 -1.84 7.68
C PHE A 121 -8.98 -0.89 8.49
N VAL A 122 -8.34 0.00 9.25
CA VAL A 122 -9.04 0.90 10.15
C VAL A 122 -8.81 2.34 9.70
N ARG A 123 -9.89 3.06 9.46
CA ARG A 123 -9.82 4.47 9.12
C ARG A 123 -9.86 5.32 10.38
N ASN A 124 -9.33 6.54 10.24
CA ASN A 124 -9.45 7.54 11.29
C ASN A 124 -10.93 7.77 11.61
N LEU A 125 -11.29 7.83 12.89
CA LEU A 125 -12.67 8.04 13.32
C LEU A 125 -13.29 9.31 12.76
N ALA A 126 -12.49 10.36 12.61
CA ALA A 126 -12.99 11.60 12.04
C ALA A 126 -13.41 11.47 10.58
N GLU A 127 -12.90 10.46 9.89
CA GLU A 127 -13.21 10.21 8.49
C GLU A 127 -14.22 9.09 8.31
N THR A 128 -14.59 8.40 9.37
CA THR A 128 -15.52 7.28 9.33
C THR A 128 -16.90 7.68 9.77
N SER A 129 -17.38 8.83 9.31
CA SER A 129 -18.78 9.19 9.50
C SER A 129 -19.70 8.18 8.79
N SER A 130 -19.18 7.49 7.81
CA SER A 130 -19.85 6.41 7.13
C SER A 130 -19.44 5.08 7.75
N PRO A 131 -20.38 4.14 7.99
CA PRO A 131 -20.03 2.83 8.49
C PRO A 131 -19.30 1.97 7.47
N HIS A 132 -19.27 2.41 6.23
CA HIS A 132 -18.63 1.66 5.16
C HIS A 132 -17.12 1.73 5.26
N GLN A 133 -16.48 0.57 5.13
CA GLN A 133 -15.04 0.51 5.01
C GLN A 133 -14.67 0.06 3.60
N PRO A 134 -13.68 0.71 2.98
CA PRO A 134 -13.20 0.25 1.68
C PRO A 134 -12.61 -1.13 1.81
N SER A 135 -12.92 -1.98 0.86
CA SER A 135 -12.27 -3.30 0.79
C SER A 135 -11.02 -3.19 -0.06
N ARG A 136 -10.13 -4.14 0.16
CA ARG A 136 -8.84 -4.15 -0.52
C ARG A 136 -8.62 -5.47 -1.19
#